data_b3135991bc8915cb29b2ec9f40ebcba0
#
_entry.id   b3135991bc8915cb29b2ec9f40ebcba0
#
_cell.length_a   1.000
_cell.length_b   1.000
_cell.length_c   1.000
_cell.angle_alpha   90.00
_cell.angle_beta   90.00
_cell.angle_gamma   90.00
#
_symmetry.space_group_name_H-M   'P 1'
#
loop_
_entity.id
_entity.type
_entity.pdbx_description
1 polymer ?
#
loop_
_entity_poly.entity_id
_entity_poly.type
_entity_poly.pdbx_seq_one_letter_code
_entity_poly.pdbx_strand_id
1 'polypeptide(L)'
;MKKNTHLIGYALVLTLLFLLMPSKSEARAKIPVGTREIVDLVYRTPKKDSIYQDNVKLDIARYYKLFDIAYILPLYVVNEPKLVFYDAENDMIYEPTTTEQKKFLDEYLKEKGLNKEKLTKIGWYKRWGGKAVFILVLAFVLGIPFIKTEDEIKEPIKL
;
A
#
# COMPACT_ATOMS: atom_id res chain seq x y z
N MET A 1 -12.85 -20.45 -40.47
CA MET A 1 -13.43 -20.07 -39.15
C MET A 1 -12.44 -19.10 -38.48
N LYS A 2 -12.74 -17.79 -38.49
CA LYS A 2 -11.94 -16.80 -37.73
C LYS A 2 -12.17 -17.08 -36.25
N LYS A 3 -11.17 -17.58 -35.56
CA LYS A 3 -11.20 -17.73 -34.10
C LYS A 3 -11.32 -16.33 -33.50
N ASN A 4 -12.43 -16.06 -32.83
CA ASN A 4 -12.70 -14.82 -32.13
C ASN A 4 -11.80 -14.73 -30.88
N THR A 5 -10.50 -14.48 -31.04
CA THR A 5 -9.53 -14.31 -29.95
C THR A 5 -9.96 -13.17 -29.01
N HIS A 6 -10.63 -12.18 -29.52
CA HIS A 6 -11.23 -11.10 -28.70
C HIS A 6 -12.29 -11.65 -27.74
N LEU A 7 -13.09 -12.62 -28.20
CA LEU A 7 -14.12 -13.26 -27.37
C LEU A 7 -13.51 -14.01 -26.19
N ILE A 8 -12.39 -14.69 -26.44
CA ILE A 8 -11.64 -15.40 -25.37
C ILE A 8 -11.06 -14.43 -24.38
N GLY A 9 -10.49 -13.28 -24.83
CA GLY A 9 -9.98 -12.22 -23.97
C GLY A 9 -11.06 -11.62 -23.09
N TYR A 10 -12.21 -11.28 -23.67
CA TYR A 10 -13.35 -10.76 -22.90
C TYR A 10 -13.91 -11.80 -21.93
N ALA A 11 -14.00 -13.07 -22.34
CA ALA A 11 -14.43 -14.14 -21.45
C ALA A 11 -13.50 -14.31 -20.27
N LEU A 12 -12.19 -14.20 -20.46
CA LEU A 12 -11.18 -14.33 -19.39
C LEU A 12 -11.25 -13.15 -18.41
N VAL A 13 -11.41 -11.93 -18.91
CA VAL A 13 -11.61 -10.75 -18.07
C VAL A 13 -12.94 -10.84 -17.32
N LEU A 14 -14.01 -11.27 -17.99
CA LEU A 14 -15.31 -11.43 -17.36
C LEU A 14 -15.28 -12.52 -16.27
N THR A 15 -14.59 -13.64 -16.53
CA THR A 15 -14.40 -14.70 -15.55
C THR A 15 -13.60 -14.21 -14.34
N LEU A 16 -12.55 -13.42 -14.57
CA LEU A 16 -11.75 -12.82 -13.50
C LEU A 16 -12.60 -11.83 -12.68
N LEU A 17 -13.43 -11.02 -13.34
CA LEU A 17 -14.39 -10.13 -12.67
C LEU A 17 -15.42 -10.92 -11.86
N PHE A 18 -15.91 -12.04 -12.40
CA PHE A 18 -16.88 -12.90 -11.72
C PHE A 18 -16.30 -13.62 -10.50
N LEU A 19 -15.01 -13.99 -10.56
CA LEU A 19 -14.27 -14.54 -9.41
C LEU A 19 -14.07 -13.49 -8.29
N LEU A 20 -14.06 -12.22 -8.65
CA LEU A 20 -14.00 -11.11 -7.69
C LEU A 20 -15.37 -10.74 -7.12
N MET A 21 -16.48 -11.21 -7.75
CA MET A 21 -17.82 -10.96 -7.21
C MET A 21 -18.07 -11.79 -5.95
N PRO A 22 -18.52 -11.16 -4.88
CA PRO A 22 -18.81 -11.85 -3.65
C PRO A 22 -20.02 -12.78 -3.83
N SER A 23 -19.83 -14.09 -3.96
CA SER A 23 -20.91 -15.09 -3.86
C SER A 23 -21.40 -15.22 -2.42
N LYS A 24 -22.71 -15.28 -2.17
CA LYS A 24 -23.32 -15.39 -0.82
C LYS A 24 -23.14 -16.79 -0.22
N SER A 25 -21.99 -17.05 0.39
CA SER A 25 -21.75 -18.27 1.18
C SER A 25 -21.44 -17.86 2.63
N GLU A 26 -22.11 -18.50 3.59
CA GLU A 26 -22.07 -18.11 5.01
C GLU A 26 -20.75 -18.39 5.74
N ALA A 27 -19.80 -19.04 5.10
CA ALA A 27 -18.45 -19.32 5.61
C ALA A 27 -17.38 -18.46 4.93
N ARG A 28 -17.59 -17.14 4.85
CA ARG A 28 -16.64 -16.27 4.15
C ARG A 28 -15.58 -15.73 5.08
N ALA A 29 -14.34 -16.05 4.77
CA ALA A 29 -13.24 -15.17 5.08
C ALA A 29 -13.52 -13.83 4.34
N LYS A 30 -14.04 -12.81 5.06
CA LYS A 30 -14.22 -11.47 4.53
C LYS A 30 -12.83 -10.96 4.17
N ILE A 31 -12.56 -10.73 2.89
CA ILE A 31 -11.36 -10.02 2.49
C ILE A 31 -11.44 -8.64 3.13
N PRO A 32 -10.56 -8.30 4.06
CA PRO A 32 -10.61 -7.00 4.70
C PRO A 32 -10.25 -5.93 3.67
N VAL A 33 -11.15 -4.98 3.49
CA VAL A 33 -10.96 -3.79 2.66
C VAL A 33 -11.25 -2.58 3.53
N GLY A 34 -10.29 -1.70 3.65
CA GLY A 34 -10.50 -0.52 4.47
C GLY A 34 -9.22 0.20 4.87
N THR A 35 -9.42 1.18 5.74
CA THR A 35 -8.33 1.97 6.30
C THR A 35 -7.79 1.29 7.54
N ARG A 36 -6.48 1.13 7.62
CA ARG A 36 -5.78 0.71 8.82
C ARG A 36 -4.70 1.68 9.23
N GLU A 37 -4.41 1.70 10.49
CA GLU A 37 -3.32 2.47 11.08
C GLU A 37 -2.03 1.66 10.98
N ILE A 38 -0.97 2.33 10.55
CA ILE A 38 0.36 1.74 10.41
C ILE A 38 1.31 2.50 11.33
N VAL A 39 2.00 1.74 12.15
CA VAL A 39 3.08 2.22 13.01
C VAL A 39 4.36 1.52 12.61
N ASP A 40 5.26 2.26 12.00
CA ASP A 40 6.58 1.74 11.64
C ASP A 40 7.62 2.34 12.61
N LEU A 41 8.28 1.52 13.42
CA LEU A 41 9.37 1.98 14.26
C LEU A 41 10.53 2.47 13.38
N VAL A 42 10.88 3.75 13.50
CA VAL A 42 11.91 4.38 12.64
C VAL A 42 13.19 4.71 13.40
N TYR A 43 13.11 4.90 14.72
CA TYR A 43 14.29 5.14 15.54
C TYR A 43 14.09 4.63 16.96
N ARG A 44 14.98 3.77 17.39
CA ARG A 44 15.03 3.27 18.76
C ARG A 44 15.87 4.19 19.64
N THR A 45 15.23 4.80 20.63
CA THR A 45 15.90 5.74 21.54
C THR A 45 16.94 5.02 22.39
N PRO A 46 18.22 5.44 22.37
CA PRO A 46 19.25 4.83 23.22
C PRO A 46 18.92 4.98 24.70
N LYS A 47 19.35 4.03 25.52
CA LYS A 47 19.09 4.08 26.98
C LYS A 47 19.64 5.34 27.67
N LYS A 48 20.70 5.93 27.12
CA LYS A 48 21.32 7.14 27.65
C LYS A 48 20.52 8.42 27.41
N ASP A 49 19.73 8.42 26.33
CA ASP A 49 18.98 9.59 25.84
C ASP A 49 17.48 9.34 25.97
N SER A 50 17.06 8.46 26.85
CA SER A 50 15.69 7.97 26.92
C SER A 50 14.70 9.09 27.09
N ILE A 51 13.76 9.17 26.16
CA ILE A 51 12.55 9.97 26.28
C ILE A 51 11.59 9.14 27.14
N TYR A 52 11.18 9.69 28.27
CA TYR A 52 10.25 9.00 29.17
C TYR A 52 8.96 9.78 29.28
N GLN A 53 7.87 9.08 29.32
CA GLN A 53 6.58 9.56 29.76
C GLN A 53 6.02 8.54 30.76
N ASP A 54 5.64 8.99 31.94
CA ASP A 54 5.10 8.14 33.02
C ASP A 54 5.98 6.90 33.35
N ASN A 55 7.30 7.10 33.36
CA ASN A 55 8.32 6.04 33.53
C ASN A 55 8.42 5.03 32.38
N VAL A 56 7.68 5.21 31.30
CA VAL A 56 7.74 4.38 30.10
C VAL A 56 8.72 4.99 29.10
N LYS A 57 9.60 4.15 28.57
CA LYS A 57 10.55 4.56 27.54
C LYS A 57 9.87 4.69 26.20
N LEU A 58 10.02 5.84 25.57
CA LEU A 58 9.45 6.11 24.26
C LEU A 58 10.49 6.03 23.15
N ASP A 59 10.15 5.32 22.10
CA ASP A 59 10.87 5.29 20.83
C ASP A 59 10.20 6.25 19.84
N ILE A 60 10.78 6.44 18.65
CA ILE A 60 10.19 7.26 17.60
C ILE A 60 9.68 6.35 16.50
N ALA A 61 8.39 6.48 16.19
CA ALA A 61 7.74 5.74 15.12
C ALA A 61 7.16 6.68 14.07
N ARG A 62 6.95 6.14 12.90
CA ARG A 62 6.20 6.78 11.82
C ARG A 62 4.78 6.24 11.83
N TYR A 63 3.83 7.13 11.97
CA TYR A 63 2.40 6.82 11.96
C TYR A 63 1.73 7.38 10.70
N TYR A 64 0.92 6.56 10.05
CA TYR A 64 0.08 6.95 8.93
C TYR A 64 -1.09 5.99 8.77
N LYS A 65 -2.11 6.41 8.03
CA LYS A 65 -3.26 5.58 7.67
C LYS A 65 -3.16 5.17 6.22
N LEU A 66 -3.38 3.89 5.98
CA LEU A 66 -3.30 3.28 4.66
C LEU A 66 -4.64 2.61 4.34
N PHE A 67 -5.18 2.91 3.17
CA PHE A 67 -6.31 2.15 2.64
C PHE A 67 -5.79 1.01 1.78
N ASP A 68 -6.14 -0.21 2.13
CA ASP A 68 -5.66 -1.41 1.45
C ASP A 68 -6.74 -2.48 1.28
N ILE A 69 -6.39 -3.48 0.47
CA ILE A 69 -7.18 -4.68 0.23
C ILE A 69 -6.38 -5.86 0.75
N ALA A 70 -7.01 -6.68 1.60
CA ALA A 70 -6.44 -7.92 2.16
C ALA A 70 -5.11 -7.72 2.91
N TYR A 71 -4.82 -6.49 3.38
CA TYR A 71 -3.53 -6.11 3.99
C TYR A 71 -2.31 -6.26 3.05
N ILE A 72 -2.54 -6.61 1.79
CA ILE A 72 -1.50 -6.90 0.80
C ILE A 72 -1.38 -5.77 -0.22
N LEU A 73 -2.49 -5.33 -0.79
CA LEU A 73 -2.50 -4.34 -1.86
C LEU A 73 -2.81 -2.94 -1.32
N PRO A 74 -1.79 -2.09 -1.12
CA PRO A 74 -1.98 -0.71 -0.71
C PRO A 74 -2.55 0.10 -1.87
N LEU A 75 -3.72 0.71 -1.70
CA LEU A 75 -4.35 1.53 -2.73
C LEU A 75 -3.89 2.98 -2.62
N TYR A 76 -3.98 3.56 -1.43
CA TYR A 76 -3.51 4.93 -1.19
C TYR A 76 -3.26 5.20 0.29
N VAL A 77 -2.43 6.21 0.53
CA VAL A 77 -2.15 6.74 1.87
C VAL A 77 -3.23 7.77 2.19
N VAL A 78 -3.95 7.55 3.28
CA VAL A 78 -5.08 8.41 3.70
C VAL A 78 -4.57 9.70 4.33
N ASN A 79 -3.58 9.58 5.24
CA ASN A 79 -2.96 10.71 5.92
C ASN A 79 -1.47 10.72 5.64
N GLU A 80 -0.91 11.91 5.43
CA GLU A 80 0.55 12.06 5.33
C GLU A 80 1.23 11.51 6.59
N PRO A 81 2.35 10.80 6.42
CA PRO A 81 3.06 10.19 7.53
C PRO A 81 3.62 11.26 8.48
N LYS A 82 3.45 11.02 9.77
CA LYS A 82 3.95 11.88 10.83
C LYS A 82 4.78 11.07 11.81
N LEU A 83 5.70 11.74 12.50
CA LEU A 83 6.46 11.13 13.57
C LEU A 83 5.68 11.24 14.87
N VAL A 84 5.70 10.16 15.62
CA VAL A 84 5.03 10.02 16.91
C VAL A 84 5.99 9.37 17.91
N PHE A 85 5.75 9.58 19.18
CA PHE A 85 6.39 8.79 20.21
C PHE A 85 5.66 7.45 20.34
N TYR A 86 6.39 6.39 20.55
CA TYR A 86 5.86 5.04 20.55
C TYR A 86 6.39 4.25 21.75
N ASP A 87 5.48 3.73 22.53
CA ASP A 87 5.74 2.79 23.58
C ASP A 87 5.69 1.38 22.99
N ALA A 88 6.86 0.77 22.86
CA ALA A 88 6.99 -0.57 22.28
C ALA A 88 6.56 -1.70 23.26
N GLU A 89 6.44 -1.40 24.55
CA GLU A 89 6.03 -2.41 25.55
C GLU A 89 4.50 -2.56 25.61
N ASN A 90 3.79 -1.43 25.47
CA ASN A 90 2.32 -1.41 25.57
C ASN A 90 1.63 -1.18 24.20
N ASP A 91 2.39 -1.09 23.12
CA ASP A 91 1.90 -0.80 21.76
C ASP A 91 1.07 0.50 21.70
N MET A 92 1.52 1.54 22.42
CA MET A 92 0.83 2.81 22.54
C MET A 92 1.51 3.91 21.77
N ILE A 93 0.70 4.77 21.14
CA ILE A 93 1.16 5.90 20.35
C ILE A 93 0.84 7.19 21.10
N TYR A 94 1.85 8.04 21.24
CA TYR A 94 1.70 9.39 21.78
C TYR A 94 2.00 10.41 20.68
N GLU A 95 0.94 11.03 20.18
CA GLU A 95 1.07 12.04 19.15
C GLU A 95 1.52 13.37 19.78
N PRO A 96 2.58 14.02 19.26
CA PRO A 96 2.95 15.36 19.72
C PRO A 96 1.90 16.39 19.27
N THR A 97 0.97 16.70 20.16
CA THR A 97 -0.15 17.63 19.87
C THR A 97 0.22 19.07 20.14
N THR A 98 0.97 19.34 21.22
CA THR A 98 1.37 20.68 21.61
C THR A 98 2.55 21.20 20.78
N THR A 99 2.67 22.52 20.68
CA THR A 99 3.80 23.18 20.00
C THR A 99 5.13 22.81 20.67
N GLU A 100 5.13 22.69 21.99
CA GLU A 100 6.31 22.33 22.78
C GLU A 100 6.79 20.90 22.47
N GLN A 101 5.86 19.94 22.43
CA GLN A 101 6.17 18.55 22.09
C GLN A 101 6.73 18.41 20.67
N LYS A 102 6.15 19.15 19.71
CA LYS A 102 6.65 19.18 18.32
C LYS A 102 8.05 19.76 18.24
N LYS A 103 8.29 20.87 18.96
CA LYS A 103 9.59 21.52 19.02
C LYS A 103 10.64 20.59 19.66
N PHE A 104 10.29 19.96 20.77
CA PHE A 104 11.14 18.98 21.43
C PHE A 104 11.54 17.84 20.47
N LEU A 105 10.57 17.27 19.75
CA LEU A 105 10.85 16.22 18.79
C LEU A 105 11.79 16.70 17.67
N ASP A 106 11.54 17.88 17.12
CA ASP A 106 12.38 18.45 16.05
C ASP A 106 13.80 18.76 16.54
N GLU A 107 13.99 19.28 17.75
CA GLU A 107 15.29 19.52 18.38
C GLU A 107 16.02 18.21 18.64
N TYR A 108 15.33 17.20 19.17
CA TYR A 108 15.90 15.89 19.42
C TYR A 108 16.38 15.23 18.11
N LEU A 109 15.58 15.26 17.05
CA LEU A 109 15.97 14.74 15.75
C LEU A 109 17.22 15.46 15.21
N LYS A 110 17.27 16.77 15.34
CA LYS A 110 18.41 17.59 14.93
C LYS A 110 19.67 17.26 15.70
N GLU A 111 19.57 17.11 17.02
CA GLU A 111 20.69 16.72 17.89
C GLU A 111 21.27 15.36 17.51
N LYS A 112 20.40 14.41 17.17
CA LYS A 112 20.82 13.06 16.72
C LYS A 112 21.21 12.99 15.24
N GLY A 113 21.20 14.10 14.51
CA GLY A 113 21.51 14.12 13.08
C GLY A 113 20.49 13.35 12.21
N LEU A 114 19.28 13.18 12.71
CA LEU A 114 18.21 12.45 12.02
C LEU A 114 17.42 13.37 11.10
N ASN A 115 17.26 12.94 9.86
CA ASN A 115 16.50 13.72 8.89
C ASN A 115 15.01 13.33 8.95
N LYS A 116 14.17 14.27 9.37
CA LYS A 116 12.72 14.10 9.51
C LYS A 116 12.06 13.62 8.21
N GLU A 117 12.46 14.18 7.07
CA GLU A 117 11.90 13.80 5.76
C GLU A 117 12.22 12.35 5.39
N LYS A 118 13.44 11.88 5.72
CA LYS A 118 13.80 10.47 5.51
C LYS A 118 13.01 9.54 6.41
N LEU A 119 12.80 9.94 7.67
CA LEU A 119 12.06 9.13 8.64
C LEU A 119 10.56 9.07 8.31
N THR A 120 9.98 10.12 7.74
CA THR A 120 8.57 10.14 7.30
C THR A 120 8.34 9.52 5.93
N LYS A 121 9.40 9.24 5.16
CA LYS A 121 9.26 8.68 3.81
C LYS A 121 8.70 7.26 3.84
N ILE A 122 7.54 7.06 3.22
CA ILE A 122 6.94 5.75 3.01
C ILE A 122 7.59 5.05 1.81
N GLY A 123 7.76 3.74 1.90
CA GLY A 123 8.26 2.93 0.78
C GLY A 123 7.39 3.07 -0.48
N TRP A 124 8.04 2.98 -1.64
CA TRP A 124 7.40 3.13 -2.95
C TRP A 124 6.16 2.24 -3.12
N TYR A 125 6.23 0.98 -2.70
CA TYR A 125 5.13 0.04 -2.81
C TYR A 125 3.88 0.48 -2.04
N LYS A 126 4.05 0.93 -0.79
CA LYS A 126 2.94 1.41 0.04
C LYS A 126 2.30 2.69 -0.51
N ARG A 127 3.05 3.50 -1.26
CA ARG A 127 2.56 4.76 -1.85
C ARG A 127 1.96 4.60 -3.25
N TRP A 128 2.47 3.67 -4.06
CA TRP A 128 2.17 3.57 -5.49
C TRP A 128 1.67 2.18 -5.92
N GLY A 129 1.78 1.15 -5.07
CA GLY A 129 1.50 -0.24 -5.45
C GLY A 129 0.11 -0.43 -6.05
N GLY A 130 -0.93 0.08 -5.41
CA GLY A 130 -2.29 -0.01 -5.94
C GLY A 130 -2.49 0.74 -7.24
N LYS A 131 -1.89 1.93 -7.36
CA LYS A 131 -1.94 2.72 -8.60
C LYS A 131 -1.24 2.00 -9.75
N ALA A 132 -0.09 1.38 -9.48
CA ALA A 132 0.64 0.60 -10.48
C ALA A 132 -0.16 -0.61 -10.96
N VAL A 133 -0.77 -1.35 -10.03
CA VAL A 133 -1.65 -2.48 -10.37
C VAL A 133 -2.85 -2.00 -11.18
N PHE A 134 -3.50 -0.90 -10.78
CA PHE A 134 -4.63 -0.33 -11.53
C PHE A 134 -4.24 0.06 -12.96
N ILE A 135 -3.11 0.75 -13.14
CA ILE A 135 -2.59 1.12 -14.47
C ILE A 135 -2.31 -0.13 -15.31
N LEU A 136 -1.73 -1.16 -14.70
CA LEU A 136 -1.42 -2.41 -15.39
C LEU A 136 -2.70 -3.12 -15.86
N VAL A 137 -3.71 -3.21 -15.00
CA VAL A 137 -5.02 -3.78 -15.38
C VAL A 137 -5.67 -2.96 -16.50
N LEU A 138 -5.65 -1.64 -16.39
CA LEU A 138 -6.20 -0.76 -17.41
C LEU A 138 -5.47 -0.93 -18.76
N ALA A 139 -4.14 -0.96 -18.74
CA ALA A 139 -3.33 -1.19 -19.94
C ALA A 139 -3.61 -2.55 -20.57
N PHE A 140 -3.82 -3.59 -19.77
CA PHE A 140 -4.20 -4.91 -20.24
C PHE A 140 -5.57 -4.89 -20.92
N VAL A 141 -6.58 -4.28 -20.28
CA VAL A 141 -7.94 -4.18 -20.85
C VAL A 141 -7.95 -3.41 -22.15
N LEU A 142 -7.25 -2.28 -22.21
CA LEU A 142 -7.17 -1.45 -23.41
C LEU A 142 -6.27 -2.06 -24.49
N GLY A 143 -5.26 -2.86 -24.11
CA GLY A 143 -4.34 -3.50 -25.04
C GLY A 143 -4.91 -4.72 -25.77
N ILE A 144 -5.92 -5.40 -25.19
CA ILE A 144 -6.55 -6.58 -25.81
C ILE A 144 -7.00 -6.34 -27.26
N PRO A 145 -7.65 -5.21 -27.62
CA PRO A 145 -8.09 -4.95 -28.98
C PRO A 145 -6.95 -4.79 -29.99
N PHE A 146 -5.74 -4.45 -29.52
CA PHE A 146 -4.58 -4.21 -30.40
C PHE A 146 -3.70 -5.45 -30.62
N ILE A 147 -3.98 -6.57 -29.96
CA ILE A 147 -3.32 -7.83 -30.23
C ILE A 147 -3.88 -8.35 -31.56
N LYS A 148 -3.23 -7.95 -32.67
CA LYS A 148 -3.51 -8.54 -33.98
C LYS A 148 -3.15 -10.01 -33.91
N THR A 149 -4.14 -10.87 -34.13
CA THR A 149 -3.88 -12.29 -34.41
C THR A 149 -3.32 -12.34 -35.81
N GLU A 150 -2.02 -12.51 -35.97
CA GLU A 150 -1.37 -12.91 -37.23
C GLU A 150 -1.75 -14.36 -37.52
N ASP A 151 -2.98 -14.61 -37.92
CA ASP A 151 -3.41 -15.84 -38.55
C ASP A 151 -4.02 -15.49 -39.92
N GLU A 152 -3.26 -14.79 -40.76
CA GLU A 152 -3.45 -14.95 -42.21
C GLU A 152 -2.85 -16.32 -42.59
N ILE A 153 -3.65 -17.35 -42.44
CA ILE A 153 -3.41 -18.61 -43.10
C ILE A 153 -3.49 -18.28 -44.58
N LYS A 154 -2.33 -18.19 -45.23
CA LYS A 154 -2.23 -18.14 -46.68
C LYS A 154 -2.94 -19.38 -47.20
N GLU A 155 -4.04 -19.18 -47.91
CA GLU A 155 -4.72 -20.29 -48.62
C GLU A 155 -3.70 -20.94 -49.56
N PRO A 156 -3.66 -22.29 -49.60
CA PRO A 156 -2.77 -23.00 -50.51
C PRO A 156 -3.18 -22.63 -51.94
N ILE A 157 -2.19 -22.21 -52.73
CA ILE A 157 -2.34 -21.96 -54.16
C ILE A 157 -2.73 -23.29 -54.81
N LYS A 158 -3.96 -23.37 -55.35
CA LYS A 158 -4.34 -24.52 -56.20
C LYS A 158 -3.64 -24.33 -57.54
N LEU A 159 -2.78 -25.31 -57.89
CA LEU A 159 -2.24 -25.52 -59.25
C LEU A 159 -3.28 -26.16 -60.13
#